data_d5d8f0040b8879c47dbd99bf67ca893a
#
_entry.id   d5d8f0040b8879c47dbd99bf67ca893a
#
_cell.length_a   1.000
_cell.length_b   1.000
_cell.length_c   1.000
_cell.angle_alpha   90.00
_cell.angle_beta   90.00
_cell.angle_gamma   90.00
#
_symmetry.space_group_name_H-M   'P 1'
#
loop_
_entity.id
_entity.type
_entity.pdbx_description
1 polymer ?
#
loop_
_entity_poly.entity_id
_entity_poly.type
_entity_poly.pdbx_seq_one_letter_code
_entity_poly.pdbx_strand_id
1 'polypeptide(L)'
;VNKIDTLKKEELLEAIVSYQDAYPFAGVIPISAKDKENLTEVLKVLEETLPEGPQYFPEDMITDQPERLIISDIVREKILLATRDEIPHAIAVDVDEMKTRDDGTTYIRATIYCERDSQKGIIIGKKGALLKQLGAEARADIQKLLATKVYLDLWVKVKKDWRNKSGMLSELGYRK
;
A
#
# COMPACT_ATOMS: atom_id res chain seq x y z
N VAL A 1 -7.72 11.16 -15.30
CA VAL A 1 -6.29 11.08 -15.70
C VAL A 1 -5.44 11.54 -14.55
N ASN A 2 -4.60 10.65 -13.99
CA ASN A 2 -3.76 10.94 -12.80
C ASN A 2 -2.33 11.33 -13.20
N LYS A 3 -1.60 11.92 -12.24
CA LYS A 3 -0.20 12.36 -12.34
C LYS A 3 0.01 13.61 -13.20
N ILE A 4 -0.93 14.55 -13.16
CA ILE A 4 -0.78 15.82 -13.89
C ILE A 4 0.37 16.68 -13.38
N ASP A 5 0.85 16.44 -12.15
CA ASP A 5 2.05 17.02 -11.57
C ASP A 5 3.33 16.76 -12.38
N THR A 6 3.31 15.78 -13.28
CA THR A 6 4.46 15.43 -14.16
C THR A 6 4.36 16.04 -15.55
N LEU A 7 3.28 16.73 -15.89
CA LEU A 7 3.00 17.26 -17.23
C LEU A 7 3.03 18.79 -17.25
N LYS A 8 3.39 19.35 -18.41
CA LYS A 8 3.19 20.77 -18.72
C LYS A 8 1.75 21.01 -19.13
N LYS A 9 1.30 22.27 -19.06
CA LYS A 9 -0.10 22.63 -19.41
C LYS A 9 -0.51 22.21 -20.82
N GLU A 10 0.38 22.35 -21.77
CA GLU A 10 0.16 21.98 -23.16
C GLU A 10 -0.03 20.47 -23.31
N GLU A 11 0.86 19.68 -22.69
CA GLU A 11 0.81 18.22 -22.68
C GLU A 11 -0.44 17.68 -21.97
N LEU A 12 -0.90 18.39 -20.93
CA LEU A 12 -2.13 18.03 -20.20
C LEU A 12 -3.36 18.17 -21.12
N LEU A 13 -3.46 19.23 -21.90
CA LEU A 13 -4.58 19.42 -22.83
C LEU A 13 -4.60 18.32 -23.90
N GLU A 14 -3.44 18.03 -24.50
CA GLU A 14 -3.30 16.93 -25.47
C GLU A 14 -3.71 15.57 -24.86
N ALA A 15 -3.29 15.29 -23.63
CA ALA A 15 -3.68 14.06 -22.94
C ALA A 15 -5.20 13.98 -22.71
N ILE A 16 -5.84 15.06 -22.27
CA ILE A 16 -7.30 15.08 -22.06
C ILE A 16 -8.04 14.81 -23.37
N VAL A 17 -7.65 15.49 -24.47
CA VAL A 17 -8.26 15.29 -25.79
C VAL A 17 -8.09 13.85 -26.24
N SER A 18 -6.89 13.28 -26.10
CA SER A 18 -6.64 11.89 -26.50
C SER A 18 -7.52 10.86 -25.77
N TYR A 19 -7.83 11.09 -24.49
CA TYR A 19 -8.77 10.22 -23.77
C TYR A 19 -10.21 10.42 -24.19
N GLN A 20 -10.63 11.66 -24.46
CA GLN A 20 -11.98 11.96 -24.95
C GLN A 20 -12.25 11.33 -26.32
N ASP A 21 -11.24 11.34 -27.21
CA ASP A 21 -11.33 10.73 -28.52
C ASP A 21 -11.30 9.19 -28.49
N ALA A 22 -10.64 8.60 -27.47
CA ALA A 22 -10.49 7.16 -27.35
C ALA A 22 -11.78 6.44 -26.92
N TYR A 23 -12.66 7.09 -26.14
CA TYR A 23 -13.89 6.49 -25.63
C TYR A 23 -14.88 7.58 -25.21
N PRO A 24 -16.20 7.38 -25.39
CA PRO A 24 -17.23 8.34 -24.99
C PRO A 24 -17.43 8.34 -23.46
N PHE A 25 -16.44 8.81 -22.73
CA PHE A 25 -16.55 9.00 -21.29
C PHE A 25 -17.58 10.07 -20.93
N ALA A 26 -18.31 9.90 -19.84
CA ALA A 26 -19.19 10.93 -19.31
C ALA A 26 -18.45 12.21 -18.88
N GLY A 27 -17.18 12.06 -18.51
CA GLY A 27 -16.28 13.16 -18.17
C GLY A 27 -14.84 12.66 -18.02
N VAL A 28 -13.88 13.56 -18.17
CA VAL A 28 -12.44 13.30 -17.97
C VAL A 28 -11.91 14.32 -16.97
N ILE A 29 -11.50 13.87 -15.79
CA ILE A 29 -11.01 14.73 -14.71
C ILE A 29 -9.50 14.55 -14.60
N PRO A 30 -8.72 15.61 -14.86
CA PRO A 30 -7.29 15.60 -14.61
C PRO A 30 -6.99 15.79 -13.13
N ILE A 31 -6.20 14.90 -12.52
CA ILE A 31 -5.87 14.91 -11.08
C ILE A 31 -4.38 14.71 -10.81
N SER A 32 -3.91 15.22 -9.69
CA SER A 32 -2.70 14.74 -9.03
C SER A 32 -3.06 14.17 -7.66
N ALA A 33 -3.04 12.86 -7.54
CA ALA A 33 -3.25 12.20 -6.24
C ALA A 33 -2.11 12.53 -5.26
N LYS A 34 -0.88 12.74 -5.78
CA LYS A 34 0.30 13.11 -4.99
C LYS A 34 0.14 14.50 -4.35
N ASP A 35 -0.25 15.49 -5.15
CA ASP A 35 -0.38 16.88 -4.72
C ASP A 35 -1.80 17.23 -4.27
N LYS A 36 -2.70 16.24 -4.26
CA LYS A 36 -4.13 16.34 -3.91
C LYS A 36 -4.91 17.33 -4.78
N GLU A 37 -4.46 17.54 -6.01
CA GLU A 37 -5.09 18.45 -6.96
C GLU A 37 -6.33 17.78 -7.58
N ASN A 38 -7.45 18.52 -7.64
CA ASN A 38 -8.76 18.13 -8.20
C ASN A 38 -9.40 16.86 -7.58
N LEU A 39 -8.98 16.40 -6.39
CA LEU A 39 -9.60 15.24 -5.74
C LEU A 39 -11.03 15.51 -5.30
N THR A 40 -11.34 16.74 -4.87
CA THR A 40 -12.70 17.14 -4.49
C THR A 40 -13.66 17.08 -5.68
N GLU A 41 -13.18 17.42 -6.88
CA GLU A 41 -14.00 17.34 -8.10
C GLU A 41 -14.32 15.87 -8.47
N VAL A 42 -13.35 14.95 -8.25
CA VAL A 42 -13.61 13.51 -8.41
C VAL A 42 -14.72 13.05 -7.47
N LEU A 43 -14.66 13.41 -6.19
CA LEU A 43 -15.68 13.02 -5.22
C LEU A 43 -17.04 13.56 -5.60
N LYS A 44 -17.12 14.83 -5.99
CA LYS A 44 -18.38 15.46 -6.45
C LYS A 44 -18.99 14.73 -7.64
N VAL A 45 -18.20 14.45 -8.67
CA VAL A 45 -18.69 13.73 -9.86
C VAL A 45 -19.12 12.31 -9.52
N LEU A 46 -18.41 11.61 -8.60
CA LEU A 46 -18.83 10.30 -8.12
C LEU A 46 -20.17 10.37 -7.38
N GLU A 47 -20.35 11.32 -6.47
CA GLU A 47 -21.62 11.51 -5.75
C GLU A 47 -22.79 11.80 -6.70
N GLU A 48 -22.58 12.63 -7.73
CA GLU A 48 -23.60 12.97 -8.74
C GLU A 48 -23.93 11.79 -9.68
N THR A 49 -22.99 10.85 -9.86
CA THR A 49 -23.14 9.76 -10.83
C THR A 49 -23.66 8.47 -10.17
N LEU A 50 -23.40 8.28 -8.89
CA LEU A 50 -23.82 7.07 -8.16
C LEU A 50 -25.34 7.06 -7.97
N PRO A 51 -26.02 5.94 -8.28
CA PRO A 51 -27.42 5.78 -7.98
C PRO A 51 -27.65 5.64 -6.47
N GLU A 52 -28.80 6.11 -5.98
CA GLU A 52 -29.24 5.79 -4.63
C GLU A 52 -29.42 4.26 -4.49
N GLY A 53 -28.96 3.73 -3.35
CA GLY A 53 -29.00 2.29 -3.09
C GLY A 53 -28.98 1.97 -1.59
N PRO A 54 -29.19 0.70 -1.22
CA PRO A 54 -29.09 0.29 0.17
C PRO A 54 -27.65 0.43 0.68
N GLN A 55 -27.50 0.68 1.96
CA GLN A 55 -26.20 0.69 2.61
C GLN A 55 -25.65 -0.74 2.70
N TYR A 56 -24.58 -1.02 1.94
CA TYR A 56 -23.94 -2.34 1.90
C TYR A 56 -22.96 -2.59 3.03
N PHE A 57 -22.36 -1.52 3.57
CA PHE A 57 -21.38 -1.57 4.65
C PHE A 57 -21.84 -0.73 5.84
N PRO A 58 -21.58 -1.14 7.09
CA PRO A 58 -21.80 -0.31 8.26
C PRO A 58 -21.07 1.03 8.18
N GLU A 59 -21.61 2.10 8.78
CA GLU A 59 -21.01 3.45 8.73
C GLU A 59 -19.64 3.53 9.40
N ASP A 60 -19.39 2.67 10.37
CA ASP A 60 -18.12 2.56 11.08
C ASP A 60 -17.09 1.65 10.41
N MET A 61 -17.46 0.98 9.31
CA MET A 61 -16.56 0.11 8.56
C MET A 61 -15.69 0.93 7.61
N ILE A 62 -14.42 1.12 7.98
CA ILE A 62 -13.44 1.86 7.17
C ILE A 62 -13.02 1.05 5.93
N THR A 63 -12.95 -0.29 6.05
CA THR A 63 -12.51 -1.20 4.99
C THR A 63 -13.02 -2.62 5.26
N ASP A 64 -13.23 -3.39 4.20
CA ASP A 64 -13.54 -4.83 4.24
C ASP A 64 -12.28 -5.72 4.21
N GLN A 65 -11.10 -5.10 4.11
CA GLN A 65 -9.84 -5.84 4.05
C GLN A 65 -9.45 -6.39 5.42
N PRO A 66 -8.92 -7.62 5.49
CA PRO A 66 -8.38 -8.17 6.73
C PRO A 66 -7.27 -7.27 7.31
N GLU A 67 -7.31 -7.02 8.61
CA GLU A 67 -6.29 -6.20 9.30
C GLU A 67 -4.87 -6.63 9.00
N ARG A 68 -4.61 -7.93 8.88
CA ARG A 68 -3.30 -8.47 8.53
C ARG A 68 -2.81 -7.96 7.16
N LEU A 69 -3.70 -7.84 6.18
CA LEU A 69 -3.34 -7.35 4.85
C LEU A 69 -2.98 -5.87 4.91
N ILE A 70 -3.76 -5.06 5.62
CA ILE A 70 -3.49 -3.63 5.80
C ILE A 70 -2.15 -3.42 6.53
N ILE A 71 -1.87 -4.21 7.56
CA ILE A 71 -0.59 -4.18 8.28
C ILE A 71 0.59 -4.53 7.35
N SER A 72 0.42 -5.56 6.51
CA SER A 72 1.42 -5.94 5.49
C SER A 72 1.69 -4.79 4.53
N ASP A 73 0.65 -4.11 4.08
CA ASP A 73 0.77 -2.96 3.16
C ASP A 73 1.42 -1.75 3.84
N ILE A 74 1.14 -1.47 5.12
CA ILE A 74 1.83 -0.41 5.88
C ILE A 74 3.33 -0.70 5.96
N VAL A 75 3.73 -1.92 6.32
CA VAL A 75 5.14 -2.30 6.36
C VAL A 75 5.79 -2.18 4.99
N ARG A 76 5.10 -2.66 3.95
CA ARG A 76 5.56 -2.59 2.57
C ARG A 76 5.74 -1.14 2.10
N GLU A 77 4.80 -0.24 2.41
CA GLU A 77 4.91 1.18 2.10
C GLU A 77 6.19 1.80 2.67
N LYS A 78 6.53 1.54 3.94
CA LYS A 78 7.75 2.09 4.53
C LYS A 78 9.01 1.61 3.78
N ILE A 79 9.03 0.35 3.35
CA ILE A 79 10.14 -0.17 2.54
C ILE A 79 10.20 0.54 1.18
N LEU A 80 9.05 0.72 0.52
CA LEU A 80 8.97 1.41 -0.77
C LEU A 80 9.50 2.83 -0.69
N LEU A 81 9.17 3.56 0.38
CA LEU A 81 9.61 4.95 0.57
C LEU A 81 11.09 5.07 0.94
N ALA A 82 11.64 4.08 1.62
CA ALA A 82 13.03 4.09 2.09
C ALA A 82 14.02 3.44 1.13
N THR A 83 13.56 2.75 0.08
CA THR A 83 14.42 2.05 -0.89
C THR A 83 14.19 2.57 -2.30
N ARG A 84 15.15 2.28 -3.19
CA ARG A 84 15.13 2.71 -4.61
C ARG A 84 15.37 1.52 -5.52
N ASP A 85 15.32 1.81 -6.82
CA ASP A 85 15.64 0.89 -7.91
C ASP A 85 14.72 -0.35 -7.93
N GLU A 86 15.28 -1.53 -7.88
CA GLU A 86 14.55 -2.79 -8.05
C GLU A 86 13.96 -3.36 -6.75
N ILE A 87 14.36 -2.86 -5.57
CA ILE A 87 13.93 -3.40 -4.28
C ILE A 87 12.41 -3.27 -4.08
N PRO A 88 11.79 -2.11 -4.36
CA PRO A 88 10.35 -1.93 -4.26
C PRO A 88 9.52 -3.00 -4.96
N HIS A 89 10.00 -3.49 -6.09
CA HIS A 89 9.30 -4.46 -6.92
C HIS A 89 9.60 -5.93 -6.58
N ALA A 90 10.62 -6.15 -5.75
CA ALA A 90 11.12 -7.50 -5.42
C ALA A 90 10.74 -7.97 -4.01
N ILE A 91 9.92 -7.21 -3.29
CA ILE A 91 9.52 -7.50 -1.92
C ILE A 91 8.05 -7.87 -1.79
N ALA A 92 7.77 -8.74 -0.84
CA ALA A 92 6.43 -8.95 -0.30
C ALA A 92 6.51 -8.96 1.24
N VAL A 93 5.39 -8.67 1.87
CA VAL A 93 5.28 -8.72 3.34
C VAL A 93 4.11 -9.62 3.69
N ASP A 94 4.32 -10.47 4.68
CA ASP A 94 3.29 -11.32 5.26
C ASP A 94 3.26 -11.19 6.78
N VAL A 95 2.07 -11.18 7.36
CA VAL A 95 1.89 -11.20 8.81
C VAL A 95 1.76 -12.64 9.28
N ASP A 96 2.85 -13.22 9.78
CA ASP A 96 2.91 -14.60 10.26
C ASP A 96 2.04 -14.81 11.51
N GLU A 97 2.06 -13.85 12.43
CA GLU A 97 1.38 -13.95 13.72
C GLU A 97 0.83 -12.59 14.18
N MET A 98 -0.39 -12.59 14.68
CA MET A 98 -1.00 -11.44 15.34
C MET A 98 -1.82 -11.92 16.52
N LYS A 99 -1.48 -11.44 17.72
CA LYS A 99 -2.18 -11.81 18.97
C LYS A 99 -2.13 -10.69 20.00
N THR A 100 -3.17 -10.56 20.78
CA THR A 100 -3.20 -9.66 21.93
C THR A 100 -2.59 -10.37 23.15
N ARG A 101 -1.65 -9.70 23.83
CA ARG A 101 -1.04 -10.16 25.08
C ARG A 101 -1.91 -9.78 26.28
N ASP A 102 -1.62 -10.38 27.44
CA ASP A 102 -2.38 -10.14 28.68
C ASP A 102 -2.33 -8.67 29.14
N ASP A 103 -1.29 -7.93 28.77
CA ASP A 103 -1.12 -6.50 29.04
C ASP A 103 -1.87 -5.58 28.06
N GLY A 104 -2.69 -6.15 27.16
CA GLY A 104 -3.40 -5.42 26.13
C GLY A 104 -2.56 -5.01 24.91
N THR A 105 -1.26 -5.33 24.90
CA THR A 105 -0.39 -5.04 23.74
C THR A 105 -0.63 -6.02 22.61
N THR A 106 -0.86 -5.55 21.41
CA THR A 106 -0.93 -6.38 20.21
C THR A 106 0.47 -6.72 19.72
N TYR A 107 0.85 -8.00 19.80
CA TYR A 107 2.07 -8.55 19.23
C TYR A 107 1.81 -8.90 17.75
N ILE A 108 2.69 -8.42 16.88
CA ILE A 108 2.64 -8.68 15.45
C ILE A 108 4.02 -9.13 14.99
N ARG A 109 4.08 -10.30 14.35
CA ARG A 109 5.27 -10.77 13.63
C ARG A 109 5.00 -10.69 12.14
N ALA A 110 5.85 -9.99 11.40
CA ALA A 110 5.77 -9.90 9.97
C ALA A 110 7.10 -10.27 9.31
N THR A 111 7.02 -11.03 8.21
CA THR A 111 8.18 -11.42 7.41
C THR A 111 8.19 -10.65 6.10
N ILE A 112 9.30 -9.98 5.84
CA ILE A 112 9.63 -9.32 4.58
C ILE A 112 10.35 -10.33 3.70
N TYR A 113 9.75 -10.74 2.61
CA TYR A 113 10.35 -11.61 1.61
C TYR A 113 11.05 -10.79 0.54
N CYS A 114 12.25 -11.19 0.15
CA CYS A 114 12.99 -10.65 -0.99
C CYS A 114 13.58 -11.81 -1.82
N GLU A 115 14.04 -11.53 -3.03
CA GLU A 115 14.51 -12.59 -3.93
C GLU A 115 16.01 -12.92 -3.79
N ARG A 116 16.82 -11.97 -3.30
CA ARG A 116 18.30 -12.06 -3.27
C ARG A 116 18.87 -11.61 -1.94
N ASP A 117 20.01 -12.19 -1.56
CA ASP A 117 20.72 -11.81 -0.33
C ASP A 117 21.21 -10.35 -0.35
N SER A 118 21.56 -9.81 -1.53
CA SER A 118 21.89 -8.39 -1.69
C SER A 118 20.73 -7.47 -1.28
N GLN A 119 19.49 -7.80 -1.69
CA GLN A 119 18.28 -7.07 -1.31
C GLN A 119 18.03 -7.17 0.19
N LYS A 120 18.18 -8.37 0.77
CA LYS A 120 18.11 -8.58 2.23
C LYS A 120 19.09 -7.67 2.96
N GLY A 121 20.35 -7.60 2.49
CA GLY A 121 21.36 -6.73 3.09
C GLY A 121 20.96 -5.25 3.07
N ILE A 122 20.38 -4.77 1.98
CA ILE A 122 19.91 -3.38 1.84
C ILE A 122 18.73 -3.11 2.79
N ILE A 123 17.73 -3.99 2.86
CA ILE A 123 16.56 -3.84 3.72
C ILE A 123 16.95 -3.84 5.21
N ILE A 124 17.90 -4.67 5.61
CA ILE A 124 18.41 -4.69 6.99
C ILE A 124 19.23 -3.42 7.26
N GLY A 125 20.04 -3.00 6.29
CA GLY A 125 20.93 -1.86 6.42
C GLY A 125 22.12 -2.10 7.33
N LYS A 126 23.01 -1.11 7.45
CA LYS A 126 24.22 -1.20 8.26
C LYS A 126 23.85 -1.47 9.74
N LYS A 127 24.28 -2.61 10.27
CA LYS A 127 23.98 -3.06 11.66
C LYS A 127 22.46 -3.04 11.99
N GLY A 128 21.59 -3.27 11.02
CA GLY A 128 20.15 -3.31 11.24
C GLY A 128 19.46 -1.95 11.34
N ALA A 129 20.16 -0.86 11.03
CA ALA A 129 19.65 0.50 11.23
C ALA A 129 18.40 0.80 10.39
N LEU A 130 18.40 0.40 9.11
CA LEU A 130 17.24 0.64 8.24
C LEU A 130 16.03 -0.18 8.69
N LEU A 131 16.20 -1.48 8.97
CA LEU A 131 15.09 -2.31 9.45
C LEU A 131 14.49 -1.80 10.76
N LYS A 132 15.33 -1.28 11.68
CA LYS A 132 14.88 -0.66 12.92
C LYS A 132 14.05 0.61 12.67
N GLN A 133 14.48 1.46 11.74
CA GLN A 133 13.76 2.66 11.33
C GLN A 133 12.40 2.28 10.73
N LEU A 134 12.39 1.40 9.73
CA LEU A 134 11.17 0.90 9.08
C LEU A 134 10.17 0.34 10.10
N GLY A 135 10.68 -0.46 11.04
CA GLY A 135 9.85 -1.02 12.12
C GLY A 135 9.26 0.03 13.05
N ALA A 136 10.00 1.10 13.36
CA ALA A 136 9.50 2.19 14.19
C ALA A 136 8.40 3.00 13.48
N GLU A 137 8.60 3.34 12.20
CA GLU A 137 7.64 4.08 11.38
C GLU A 137 6.35 3.26 11.14
N ALA A 138 6.49 2.00 10.72
CA ALA A 138 5.36 1.10 10.51
C ALA A 138 4.56 0.89 11.80
N ARG A 139 5.25 0.66 12.94
CA ARG A 139 4.60 0.51 14.24
C ARG A 139 3.75 1.71 14.62
N ALA A 140 4.25 2.92 14.36
CA ALA A 140 3.50 4.15 14.68
C ALA A 140 2.18 4.24 13.91
N ASP A 141 2.18 3.85 12.63
CA ASP A 141 0.97 3.87 11.81
C ASP A 141 0.03 2.70 12.12
N ILE A 142 0.56 1.51 12.41
CA ILE A 142 -0.25 0.36 12.87
C ILE A 142 -0.92 0.66 14.21
N GLN A 143 -0.25 1.34 15.14
CA GLN A 143 -0.85 1.77 16.42
C GLN A 143 -2.02 2.73 16.22
N LYS A 144 -1.94 3.64 15.24
CA LYS A 144 -3.05 4.53 14.89
C LYS A 144 -4.22 3.75 14.30
N LEU A 145 -3.92 2.79 13.41
CA LEU A 145 -4.94 1.95 12.76
C LEU A 145 -5.71 1.10 13.78
N LEU A 146 -4.98 0.40 14.66
CA LEU A 146 -5.57 -0.54 15.62
C LEU A 146 -6.04 0.13 16.93
N ALA A 147 -5.78 1.42 17.11
CA ALA A 147 -6.05 2.17 18.34
C ALA A 147 -5.52 1.48 19.62
N THR A 148 -4.42 0.70 19.52
CA THR A 148 -3.83 -0.05 20.62
C THR A 148 -2.31 0.00 20.60
N LYS A 149 -1.68 -0.37 21.72
CA LYS A 149 -0.22 -0.49 21.81
C LYS A 149 0.24 -1.70 20.99
N VAL A 150 1.28 -1.51 20.17
CA VAL A 150 1.78 -2.54 19.25
C VAL A 150 3.25 -2.85 19.52
N TYR A 151 3.57 -4.14 19.56
CA TYR A 151 4.92 -4.67 19.46
C TYR A 151 5.08 -5.33 18.09
N LEU A 152 5.88 -4.69 17.21
CA LEU A 152 6.13 -5.16 15.85
C LEU A 152 7.48 -5.84 15.76
N ASP A 153 7.48 -7.12 15.38
CA ASP A 153 8.67 -7.98 15.17
C ASP A 153 8.84 -8.23 13.66
N LEU A 154 9.88 -7.64 13.06
CA LEU A 154 10.14 -7.72 11.62
C LEU A 154 11.29 -8.70 11.31
N TRP A 155 11.03 -9.62 10.40
CA TRP A 155 12.01 -10.58 9.88
C TRP A 155 12.23 -10.36 8.39
N VAL A 156 13.46 -10.58 7.89
CA VAL A 156 13.78 -10.54 6.47
C VAL A 156 14.27 -11.88 6.00
N LYS A 157 13.54 -12.49 5.06
CA LYS A 157 13.86 -13.82 4.50
C LYS A 157 14.08 -13.74 2.99
N VAL A 158 15.06 -14.45 2.50
CA VAL A 158 15.26 -14.63 1.05
C VAL A 158 14.42 -15.79 0.58
N LYS A 159 13.57 -15.55 -0.41
CA LYS A 159 12.77 -16.59 -1.07
C LYS A 159 12.88 -16.39 -2.59
N LYS A 160 13.80 -17.13 -3.18
CA LYS A 160 14.12 -17.04 -4.61
C LYS A 160 12.87 -17.28 -5.46
N ASP A 161 12.67 -16.41 -6.45
CA ASP A 161 11.63 -16.54 -7.47
C ASP A 161 10.20 -16.65 -6.91
N TRP A 162 9.94 -15.99 -5.78
CA TRP A 162 8.61 -16.04 -5.13
C TRP A 162 7.49 -15.47 -6.01
N ARG A 163 7.81 -14.48 -6.86
CA ARG A 163 6.85 -13.83 -7.76
C ARG A 163 6.29 -14.75 -8.84
N ASN A 164 7.02 -15.81 -9.19
CA ASN A 164 6.62 -16.76 -10.22
C ASN A 164 5.97 -18.02 -9.64
N LYS A 165 5.84 -18.10 -8.30
CA LYS A 165 5.20 -19.25 -7.62
C LYS A 165 3.76 -18.94 -7.28
N SER A 166 2.81 -19.56 -8.01
CA SER A 166 1.38 -19.30 -7.84
C SER A 166 0.87 -19.50 -6.42
N GLY A 167 1.34 -20.54 -5.71
CA GLY A 167 0.98 -20.77 -4.31
C GLY A 167 1.41 -19.62 -3.38
N MET A 168 2.63 -19.09 -3.57
CA MET A 168 3.11 -17.94 -2.81
C MET A 168 2.32 -16.67 -3.08
N LEU A 169 1.97 -16.42 -4.35
CA LEU A 169 1.17 -15.25 -4.70
C LEU A 169 -0.22 -15.31 -4.06
N SER A 170 -0.81 -16.51 -3.96
CA SER A 170 -2.09 -16.68 -3.25
C SER A 170 -1.94 -16.51 -1.73
N GLU A 171 -0.91 -17.10 -1.11
CA GLU A 171 -0.61 -16.93 0.33
C GLU A 171 -0.39 -15.46 0.71
N LEU A 172 0.28 -14.70 -0.16
CA LEU A 172 0.59 -13.28 0.04
C LEU A 172 -0.54 -12.33 -0.41
N GLY A 173 -1.70 -12.84 -0.80
CA GLY A 173 -2.87 -12.05 -1.19
C GLY A 173 -2.80 -11.41 -2.58
N TYR A 174 -1.81 -11.75 -3.43
CA TYR A 174 -1.66 -11.20 -4.79
C TYR A 174 -2.51 -11.89 -5.86
N ARG A 175 -3.12 -13.04 -5.55
CA ARG A 175 -4.08 -13.71 -6.42
C ARG A 175 -5.26 -14.20 -5.59
N LYS A 176 -6.44 -13.89 -6.08
CA LYS A 176 -7.71 -14.52 -5.66
C LYS A 176 -7.94 -15.81 -6.42
#